data_921c54cd520a95fe87f3026d11bab46e
#
_entry.id   921c54cd520a95fe87f3026d11bab46e
#
_cell.length_a   1.000
_cell.length_b   1.000
_cell.length_c   1.000
_cell.angle_alpha   90.00
_cell.angle_beta   90.00
_cell.angle_gamma   90.00
#
_symmetry.space_group_name_H-M   'P 1'
#
loop_
_entity.id
_entity.type
_entity.pdbx_description
1 polymer ?
#
loop_
_entity_poly.entity_id
_entity_poly.type
_entity_poly.pdbx_seq_one_letter_code
_entity_poly.pdbx_strand_id
1 'polypeptide(L)'
;MADELQTAAKNTDAPEQPTIDLSESRTDLAALAALSSAVLAACGGGGSDVIAGPTPPSPPPPSPPPPPPPPPPPVSPTREQGARFLAQAALGSSAADIERVRTLGYTAWLDEQFALPRSSSNVEWLKSKGYDDAANRNNFQGANNMLWRKLLGSPDVLRQRVTQALSEIVVISLATLSGVSFRAFAAGNFVDILEANAFGNYRDLLQQVSTSPAMGAYLSFIGNRKANAATGSLPDENYAREVMQLFTIGLVELNIDGTPRLVAGQQKETYAQDDVSQLARVFTGWVLDTSVGTADTPDRAMRPMVQSPTLHELGTKTFLGTTIAANTNGVQSLQLALDALVAHANVAPFVSRQLIQRLVVSNPSPAYVARVATVFNNNGSGVKGDLKAVVRAVLLDTEARSDSNLTLPTWGKLREPMLRFIHWARTFGATSAADTWAIGDLSDPATRLGQSPLRAPTVFNYFRPGYLPPNTVLGTQGITAPEFQITTESSVAGWINYMQTVINIGVGGVKGNYGALTALIPDSAALLAELNVLLAAGQISATTLAQLKTALDTISTSTTAGQNNRLYAALTLVLACPEYITQK
;
A
#
# COMPACT_ATOMS: atom_id res chain seq x y z
N MET A 1 5.97 -8.22 -31.43
CA MET A 1 6.63 -7.43 -30.35
C MET A 1 6.72 -8.17 -29.01
N ALA A 2 6.33 -9.45 -28.96
CA ALA A 2 6.50 -10.32 -27.78
C ALA A 2 7.67 -11.29 -27.90
N ASP A 3 8.19 -11.53 -29.11
CA ASP A 3 9.24 -12.53 -29.37
C ASP A 3 10.69 -12.03 -29.33
N GLU A 4 10.93 -10.72 -29.23
CA GLU A 4 12.31 -10.18 -29.24
C GLU A 4 12.97 -10.04 -27.85
N LEU A 5 12.26 -10.36 -26.77
CA LEU A 5 12.79 -10.25 -25.40
C LEU A 5 13.23 -11.59 -24.77
N GLN A 6 13.17 -12.69 -25.51
CA GLN A 6 13.56 -14.02 -25.00
C GLN A 6 14.96 -14.49 -25.42
N THR A 7 15.67 -13.75 -26.27
CA THR A 7 16.94 -14.21 -26.86
C THR A 7 18.20 -13.55 -26.28
N ALA A 8 18.11 -12.73 -25.24
CA ALA A 8 19.26 -12.00 -24.69
C ALA A 8 19.82 -12.54 -23.34
N ALA A 9 19.54 -13.78 -22.99
CA ALA A 9 19.99 -14.37 -21.73
C ALA A 9 20.73 -15.71 -21.92
N LYS A 10 21.65 -15.80 -22.88
CA LYS A 10 22.65 -16.89 -22.96
C LYS A 10 23.89 -16.33 -23.60
N ASN A 11 24.85 -15.95 -22.75
CA ASN A 11 26.31 -16.04 -22.89
C ASN A 11 26.97 -14.92 -22.07
N THR A 12 27.48 -15.26 -20.91
CA THR A 12 28.74 -14.70 -20.38
C THR A 12 29.31 -15.69 -19.37
N ASP A 13 30.49 -16.20 -19.71
CA ASP A 13 31.35 -17.01 -18.85
C ASP A 13 31.69 -16.25 -17.56
N ALA A 14 31.56 -16.93 -16.42
CA ALA A 14 32.00 -16.44 -15.13
C ALA A 14 33.44 -16.87 -14.85
N PRO A 15 34.31 -15.99 -14.30
CA PRO A 15 35.61 -16.39 -13.82
C PRO A 15 35.51 -17.06 -12.44
N GLU A 16 36.37 -18.08 -12.25
CA GLU A 16 36.53 -18.88 -11.04
C GLU A 16 36.80 -18.04 -9.80
N GLN A 17 36.10 -18.37 -8.70
CA GLN A 17 36.39 -17.84 -7.37
C GLN A 17 37.35 -18.75 -6.60
N PRO A 18 38.30 -18.20 -5.79
CA PRO A 18 39.14 -18.98 -4.94
C PRO A 18 38.41 -19.54 -3.72
N THR A 19 38.61 -20.81 -3.46
CA THR A 19 38.13 -21.54 -2.29
C THR A 19 38.88 -21.06 -1.03
N ILE A 20 38.14 -20.61 -0.02
CA ILE A 20 38.64 -20.40 1.33
C ILE A 20 38.23 -21.60 2.19
N ASP A 21 39.24 -22.29 2.71
CA ASP A 21 39.14 -23.40 3.66
C ASP A 21 38.74 -22.86 5.05
N LEU A 22 37.59 -23.32 5.56
CA LEU A 22 37.12 -23.05 6.92
C LEU A 22 37.08 -24.37 7.71
N SER A 23 38.26 -24.90 8.01
CA SER A 23 38.45 -25.87 9.08
C SER A 23 39.27 -25.21 10.19
N GLU A 24 38.59 -24.64 11.20
CA GLU A 24 39.03 -24.52 12.58
C GLU A 24 38.09 -23.57 13.37
N SER A 25 37.23 -24.13 14.16
CA SER A 25 37.00 -23.87 15.59
C SER A 25 35.63 -24.41 16.04
N ARG A 26 35.65 -25.67 16.39
CA ARG A 26 34.64 -26.25 17.30
C ARG A 26 35.25 -26.24 18.69
N THR A 27 34.86 -25.31 19.53
CA THR A 27 34.83 -25.51 21.00
C THR A 27 33.89 -24.47 21.62
N ASP A 28 33.14 -24.92 22.64
CA ASP A 28 32.33 -24.15 23.60
C ASP A 28 30.86 -23.83 23.27
N LEU A 29 30.05 -24.88 23.26
CA LEU A 29 28.62 -24.78 23.61
C LEU A 29 28.17 -26.04 24.36
N ALA A 30 28.78 -26.23 25.54
CA ALA A 30 28.39 -27.28 26.50
C ALA A 30 28.48 -26.77 27.94
N ALA A 31 27.73 -25.71 28.30
CA ALA A 31 27.60 -25.27 29.67
C ALA A 31 26.35 -24.38 29.85
N LEU A 32 25.16 -24.93 29.62
CA LEU A 32 23.88 -24.35 30.14
C LEU A 32 22.73 -25.37 30.06
N ALA A 33 22.95 -26.58 30.59
CA ALA A 33 21.88 -27.57 30.78
C ALA A 33 22.17 -28.44 32.01
N ALA A 34 22.23 -27.85 33.21
CA ALA A 34 22.26 -28.59 34.45
C ALA A 34 21.80 -27.71 35.62
N LEU A 35 20.49 -27.49 35.74
CA LEU A 35 19.85 -27.02 36.98
C LEU A 35 18.32 -27.15 36.87
N SER A 36 17.83 -28.39 36.85
CA SER A 36 16.44 -28.72 37.19
C SER A 36 16.23 -30.25 37.22
N SER A 37 16.73 -30.91 38.29
CA SER A 37 16.23 -32.24 38.67
C SER A 37 16.90 -32.67 39.98
N ALA A 38 16.36 -32.26 41.08
CA ALA A 38 16.56 -32.92 42.35
C ALA A 38 15.46 -32.45 43.32
N VAL A 39 14.34 -33.12 43.38
CA VAL A 39 13.55 -33.45 44.60
C VAL A 39 12.48 -34.45 44.19
N LEU A 40 12.76 -35.71 44.35
CA LEU A 40 11.76 -36.78 44.49
C LEU A 40 12.51 -38.08 44.82
N ALA A 41 12.65 -38.36 46.12
CA ALA A 41 12.65 -39.72 46.67
C ALA A 41 12.99 -39.70 48.16
N ALA A 42 12.02 -39.97 48.99
CA ALA A 42 12.19 -40.78 50.19
C ALA A 42 10.80 -41.12 50.76
N CYS A 43 10.26 -42.26 50.30
CA CYS A 43 9.30 -43.05 51.05
C CYS A 43 10.08 -44.08 51.85
N GLY A 44 9.75 -44.23 53.12
CA GLY A 44 10.24 -45.32 53.99
C GLY A 44 9.56 -45.30 55.32
N GLY A 45 8.67 -46.26 55.59
CA GLY A 45 7.73 -46.38 56.64
C GLY A 45 8.33 -46.75 58.06
N GLY A 46 7.46 -46.74 59.01
CA GLY A 46 7.69 -47.20 60.37
C GLY A 46 6.58 -46.68 61.32
N GLY A 47 5.60 -47.51 61.62
CA GLY A 47 4.52 -47.17 62.53
C GLY A 47 4.99 -47.21 63.97
N SER A 48 4.38 -46.38 64.79
CA SER A 48 4.22 -46.58 66.23
C SER A 48 3.09 -45.69 66.76
N ASP A 49 2.14 -46.31 67.43
CA ASP A 49 1.01 -45.68 68.09
C ASP A 49 1.46 -44.69 69.15
N VAL A 50 0.98 -43.46 69.15
CA VAL A 50 1.04 -42.55 70.27
C VAL A 50 -0.28 -41.77 70.40
N ILE A 51 -0.83 -41.81 71.58
CA ILE A 51 -2.09 -41.27 72.09
C ILE A 51 -2.33 -39.82 71.75
N ALA A 52 -3.55 -39.51 71.31
CA ALA A 52 -4.01 -38.17 70.88
C ALA A 52 -4.09 -37.21 72.08
N GLY A 53 -3.35 -36.12 72.06
CA GLY A 53 -3.56 -34.91 72.88
C GLY A 53 -4.34 -33.86 72.07
N PRO A 54 -5.00 -32.86 72.67
CA PRO A 54 -5.88 -31.92 71.98
C PRO A 54 -5.12 -31.06 70.99
N THR A 55 -5.60 -31.03 69.73
CA THR A 55 -5.07 -30.22 68.61
C THR A 55 -5.13 -28.74 68.97
N PRO A 56 -4.06 -27.98 68.79
CA PRO A 56 -4.12 -26.53 68.82
C PRO A 56 -4.91 -25.98 67.57
N PRO A 57 -5.57 -24.83 67.70
CA PRO A 57 -6.34 -24.25 66.58
C PRO A 57 -5.43 -23.97 65.39
N SER A 58 -5.90 -24.33 64.16
CA SER A 58 -5.21 -24.07 62.90
C SER A 58 -4.93 -22.57 62.73
N PRO A 59 -3.73 -22.17 62.25
CA PRO A 59 -3.46 -20.77 61.94
C PRO A 59 -4.43 -20.28 60.88
N PRO A 60 -4.84 -19.00 60.90
CA PRO A 60 -5.72 -18.43 59.88
C PRO A 60 -5.06 -18.56 58.50
N PRO A 61 -5.85 -18.78 57.43
CA PRO A 61 -5.29 -18.85 56.06
C PRO A 61 -4.52 -17.56 55.72
N PRO A 62 -3.40 -17.65 55.00
CA PRO A 62 -2.65 -16.47 54.60
C PRO A 62 -3.55 -15.53 53.78
N SER A 63 -3.46 -14.23 54.09
CA SER A 63 -4.18 -13.21 53.31
C SER A 63 -3.85 -13.34 51.81
N PRO A 64 -4.84 -13.21 50.94
CA PRO A 64 -4.57 -13.23 49.50
C PRO A 64 -3.51 -12.15 49.13
N PRO A 65 -2.59 -12.44 48.21
CA PRO A 65 -1.61 -11.45 47.78
C PRO A 65 -2.33 -10.20 47.25
N PRO A 66 -1.80 -9.00 47.48
CA PRO A 66 -2.39 -7.78 46.95
C PRO A 66 -2.52 -7.89 45.41
N PRO A 67 -3.59 -7.33 44.83
CA PRO A 67 -3.74 -7.32 43.39
C PRO A 67 -2.51 -6.67 42.74
N PRO A 68 -2.04 -7.16 41.57
CA PRO A 68 -0.92 -6.53 40.86
C PRO A 68 -1.24 -5.06 40.62
N PRO A 69 -0.25 -4.17 40.69
CA PRO A 69 -0.46 -2.77 40.40
C PRO A 69 -1.05 -2.62 38.98
N PRO A 70 -1.94 -1.64 38.75
CA PRO A 70 -2.49 -1.39 37.42
C PRO A 70 -1.32 -1.15 36.46
N PRO A 71 -1.43 -1.63 35.18
CA PRO A 71 -0.40 -1.37 34.19
C PRO A 71 -0.19 0.14 34.06
N PRO A 72 1.06 0.60 33.86
CA PRO A 72 1.33 2.02 33.68
C PRO A 72 0.50 2.54 32.49
N PRO A 73 0.00 3.79 32.58
CA PRO A 73 -0.76 4.38 31.48
C PRO A 73 0.08 4.33 30.19
N PRO A 74 -0.55 4.07 29.04
CA PRO A 74 0.14 4.02 27.77
C PRO A 74 0.87 5.35 27.54
N VAL A 75 2.16 5.28 27.23
CA VAL A 75 2.98 6.47 26.95
C VAL A 75 2.46 7.07 25.64
N SER A 76 2.05 8.34 25.68
CA SER A 76 1.64 9.06 24.47
C SER A 76 2.81 9.17 23.49
N PRO A 77 2.58 9.01 22.16
CA PRO A 77 3.61 9.20 21.17
C PRO A 77 4.22 10.62 21.23
N THR A 78 5.51 10.75 20.91
CA THR A 78 6.11 12.09 20.69
C THR A 78 5.54 12.75 19.43
N ARG A 79 5.86 14.03 19.20
CA ARG A 79 5.46 14.71 17.95
C ARG A 79 6.04 14.03 16.71
N GLU A 80 7.30 13.63 16.78
CA GLU A 80 8.03 12.95 15.71
C GLU A 80 7.44 11.55 15.43
N GLN A 81 7.13 10.80 16.48
CA GLN A 81 6.45 9.50 16.37
C GLN A 81 5.04 9.63 15.78
N GLY A 82 4.29 10.66 16.16
CA GLY A 82 2.98 10.99 15.59
C GLY A 82 3.07 11.34 14.10
N ALA A 83 4.03 12.19 13.73
CA ALA A 83 4.27 12.58 12.34
C ALA A 83 4.70 11.37 11.48
N ARG A 84 5.59 10.51 12.00
CA ARG A 84 6.00 9.26 11.34
C ARG A 84 4.83 8.32 11.11
N PHE A 85 3.99 8.13 12.11
CA PHE A 85 2.80 7.31 11.97
C PHE A 85 1.86 7.85 10.88
N LEU A 86 1.60 9.15 10.88
CA LEU A 86 0.75 9.79 9.88
C LEU A 86 1.34 9.75 8.47
N ALA A 87 2.67 9.81 8.31
CA ALA A 87 3.32 9.63 7.02
C ALA A 87 3.04 8.24 6.40
N GLN A 88 2.76 7.23 7.22
CA GLN A 88 2.43 5.87 6.80
C GLN A 88 0.91 5.65 6.68
N ALA A 89 0.14 6.13 7.66
CA ALA A 89 -1.28 5.86 7.81
C ALA A 89 -2.19 6.89 7.14
N ALA A 90 -1.67 8.08 6.85
CA ALA A 90 -2.41 9.18 6.24
C ALA A 90 -1.70 9.69 4.98
N LEU A 91 -2.18 10.79 4.44
CA LEU A 91 -1.61 11.44 3.25
C LEU A 91 -0.92 12.78 3.60
N GLY A 92 -0.85 13.13 4.88
CA GLY A 92 -0.23 14.35 5.40
C GLY A 92 -0.20 14.33 6.92
N SER A 93 0.51 15.29 7.52
CA SER A 93 0.75 15.39 8.96
C SER A 93 0.72 16.86 9.42
N SER A 94 -0.46 17.50 9.43
CA SER A 94 -0.59 18.82 10.03
C SER A 94 -0.29 18.78 11.53
N ALA A 95 0.05 19.92 12.13
CA ALA A 95 0.28 20.01 13.58
C ALA A 95 -0.94 19.50 14.38
N ALA A 96 -2.15 19.79 13.92
CA ALA A 96 -3.38 19.33 14.57
C ALA A 96 -3.56 17.81 14.47
N ASP A 97 -3.23 17.20 13.32
CA ASP A 97 -3.29 15.74 13.16
C ASP A 97 -2.27 15.04 14.06
N ILE A 98 -1.05 15.59 14.16
CA ILE A 98 -0.01 15.08 15.06
C ILE A 98 -0.50 15.09 16.51
N GLU A 99 -1.05 16.21 16.99
CA GLU A 99 -1.59 16.32 18.34
C GLU A 99 -2.79 15.37 18.56
N ARG A 100 -3.61 15.14 17.53
CA ARG A 100 -4.69 14.15 17.60
C ARG A 100 -4.15 12.74 17.84
N VAL A 101 -3.12 12.32 17.10
CA VAL A 101 -2.45 11.02 17.31
C VAL A 101 -1.82 10.94 18.70
N ARG A 102 -1.17 12.00 19.16
CA ARG A 102 -0.55 12.04 20.51
C ARG A 102 -1.57 11.90 21.61
N THR A 103 -2.71 12.52 21.48
CA THR A 103 -3.80 12.48 22.47
C THR A 103 -4.47 11.12 22.52
N LEU A 104 -4.74 10.52 21.36
CA LEU A 104 -5.47 9.24 21.27
C LEU A 104 -4.56 8.02 21.41
N GLY A 105 -3.31 8.12 21.00
CA GLY A 105 -2.47 6.97 20.68
C GLY A 105 -2.84 6.34 19.33
N TYR A 106 -1.97 5.49 18.81
CA TYR A 106 -2.11 4.90 17.47
C TYR A 106 -3.39 4.07 17.31
N THR A 107 -3.71 3.22 18.29
CA THR A 107 -4.84 2.29 18.22
C THR A 107 -6.18 3.03 18.17
N ALA A 108 -6.41 3.96 19.09
CA ALA A 108 -7.66 4.71 19.14
C ALA A 108 -7.81 5.65 17.95
N TRP A 109 -6.71 6.23 17.43
CA TRP A 109 -6.74 6.99 16.18
C TRP A 109 -7.17 6.12 14.99
N LEU A 110 -6.65 4.88 14.88
CA LEU A 110 -7.08 3.94 13.85
C LEU A 110 -8.57 3.58 13.99
N ASP A 111 -9.04 3.35 15.22
CA ASP A 111 -10.46 3.04 15.47
C ASP A 111 -11.37 4.19 15.05
N GLU A 112 -10.97 5.43 15.35
CA GLU A 112 -11.66 6.63 14.88
C GLU A 112 -11.69 6.67 13.33
N GLN A 113 -10.56 6.49 12.67
CA GLN A 113 -10.49 6.51 11.20
C GLN A 113 -11.29 5.38 10.54
N PHE A 114 -11.31 4.19 11.12
CA PHE A 114 -12.15 3.09 10.62
C PHE A 114 -13.65 3.37 10.78
N ALA A 115 -14.04 4.16 11.76
CA ALA A 115 -15.44 4.52 12.02
C ALA A 115 -15.92 5.69 11.16
N LEU A 116 -15.01 6.48 10.55
CA LEU A 116 -15.41 7.60 9.70
C LEU A 116 -16.22 7.11 8.49
N PRO A 117 -17.36 7.77 8.19
CA PRO A 117 -18.10 7.51 6.96
C PRO A 117 -17.21 7.84 5.74
N ARG A 118 -17.53 7.23 4.63
CA ARG A 118 -16.93 7.61 3.34
C ARG A 118 -17.33 9.04 3.01
N SER A 119 -16.35 9.83 2.58
CA SER A 119 -16.62 11.14 1.98
C SER A 119 -17.36 10.99 0.64
N SER A 120 -17.99 12.07 0.14
CA SER A 120 -18.76 12.04 -1.12
C SER A 120 -17.95 11.37 -2.25
N SER A 121 -18.61 10.50 -3.01
CA SER A 121 -17.98 9.68 -4.03
C SER A 121 -17.39 10.50 -5.18
N ASN A 122 -16.49 9.90 -5.95
CA ASN A 122 -15.96 10.50 -7.19
C ASN A 122 -17.08 10.73 -8.20
N VAL A 123 -17.98 9.76 -8.32
CA VAL A 123 -19.12 9.80 -9.23
C VAL A 123 -20.10 10.92 -8.87
N GLU A 124 -20.45 11.07 -7.58
CA GLU A 124 -21.34 12.14 -7.12
C GLU A 124 -20.73 13.52 -7.41
N TRP A 125 -19.44 13.70 -7.17
CA TRP A 125 -18.76 14.95 -7.48
C TRP A 125 -18.72 15.24 -8.98
N LEU A 126 -18.42 14.25 -9.84
CA LEU A 126 -18.46 14.42 -11.30
C LEU A 126 -19.84 14.89 -11.77
N LYS A 127 -20.92 14.29 -11.27
CA LYS A 127 -22.30 14.71 -11.57
C LYS A 127 -22.58 16.13 -11.08
N SER A 128 -22.16 16.46 -9.86
CA SER A 128 -22.37 17.82 -9.30
C SER A 128 -21.66 18.93 -10.08
N LYS A 129 -20.65 18.58 -10.87
CA LYS A 129 -19.89 19.49 -11.75
C LYS A 129 -20.37 19.45 -13.21
N GLY A 130 -21.40 18.67 -13.54
CA GLY A 130 -21.95 18.59 -14.88
C GLY A 130 -21.07 17.81 -15.87
N TYR A 131 -20.16 16.96 -15.39
CA TYR A 131 -19.33 16.13 -16.27
C TYR A 131 -20.12 14.96 -16.91
N ASP A 132 -21.36 14.73 -16.53
CA ASP A 132 -22.30 13.79 -17.14
C ASP A 132 -22.92 14.30 -18.44
N ASP A 133 -22.61 15.53 -18.87
CA ASP A 133 -23.00 16.06 -20.18
C ASP A 133 -22.49 15.19 -21.33
N ALA A 134 -23.31 15.03 -22.37
CA ALA A 134 -22.99 14.23 -23.57
C ALA A 134 -21.69 14.64 -24.27
N ALA A 135 -21.28 15.91 -24.17
CA ALA A 135 -20.02 16.40 -24.69
C ALA A 135 -18.80 15.70 -24.06
N ASN A 136 -18.95 15.14 -22.85
CA ASN A 136 -17.90 14.44 -22.13
C ASN A 136 -17.86 12.92 -22.41
N ARG A 137 -18.74 12.42 -23.27
CA ARG A 137 -18.85 10.99 -23.60
C ARG A 137 -17.52 10.33 -23.98
N ASN A 138 -16.69 11.01 -24.75
CA ASN A 138 -15.48 10.44 -25.37
C ASN A 138 -14.17 11.00 -24.81
N ASN A 139 -14.21 11.75 -23.70
CA ASN A 139 -13.03 12.36 -23.10
C ASN A 139 -12.85 11.97 -21.62
N PHE A 140 -11.85 12.53 -20.96
CA PHE A 140 -11.53 12.31 -19.54
C PHE A 140 -11.82 13.55 -18.68
N GLN A 141 -12.70 14.45 -19.15
CA GLN A 141 -12.95 15.70 -18.44
C GLN A 141 -13.39 15.43 -17.00
N GLY A 142 -12.78 16.13 -16.05
CA GLY A 142 -13.04 15.94 -14.63
C GLY A 142 -12.27 14.79 -13.95
N ALA A 143 -11.70 13.83 -14.71
CA ALA A 143 -11.06 12.64 -14.11
C ALA A 143 -9.89 12.99 -13.17
N ASN A 144 -8.94 13.82 -13.60
CA ASN A 144 -7.83 14.23 -12.73
C ASN A 144 -8.34 15.04 -11.52
N ASN A 145 -9.31 15.93 -11.75
CA ASN A 145 -9.84 16.81 -10.72
C ASN A 145 -10.50 16.04 -9.56
N MET A 146 -11.34 15.03 -9.88
CA MET A 146 -11.98 14.18 -8.87
C MET A 146 -10.95 13.42 -8.02
N LEU A 147 -9.88 12.90 -8.66
CA LEU A 147 -8.83 12.16 -7.97
C LEU A 147 -8.04 13.06 -7.02
N TRP A 148 -7.61 14.24 -7.50
CA TRP A 148 -6.92 15.20 -6.65
C TRP A 148 -7.80 15.71 -5.52
N ARG A 149 -9.09 15.96 -5.76
CA ARG A 149 -10.06 16.32 -4.72
C ARG A 149 -10.06 15.30 -3.57
N LYS A 150 -10.15 14.02 -3.92
CA LYS A 150 -10.16 12.94 -2.91
C LYS A 150 -8.86 12.89 -2.13
N LEU A 151 -7.73 12.86 -2.82
CA LEU A 151 -6.42 12.74 -2.20
C LEU A 151 -6.06 13.94 -1.32
N LEU A 152 -6.49 15.16 -1.69
CA LEU A 152 -6.13 16.39 -0.96
C LEU A 152 -7.19 16.84 0.05
N GLY A 153 -8.48 16.63 -0.24
CA GLY A 153 -9.59 17.27 0.52
C GLY A 153 -10.40 16.32 1.42
N SER A 154 -10.32 15.02 1.26
CA SER A 154 -11.18 14.09 2.01
C SER A 154 -10.78 13.97 3.48
N PRO A 155 -11.74 13.98 4.44
CA PRO A 155 -11.45 13.87 5.87
C PRO A 155 -11.13 12.42 6.32
N ASP A 156 -11.57 11.41 5.60
CA ASP A 156 -11.33 9.98 5.86
C ASP A 156 -9.95 9.54 5.36
N VAL A 157 -8.91 10.17 5.91
CA VAL A 157 -7.53 10.12 5.39
C VAL A 157 -6.92 8.71 5.33
N LEU A 158 -7.18 7.87 6.32
CA LEU A 158 -6.71 6.47 6.30
C LEU A 158 -7.36 5.70 5.15
N ARG A 159 -8.66 5.89 4.92
CA ARG A 159 -9.38 5.25 3.80
C ARG A 159 -8.77 5.67 2.46
N GLN A 160 -8.51 6.96 2.28
CA GLN A 160 -7.89 7.46 1.05
C GLN A 160 -6.47 6.93 0.87
N ARG A 161 -5.69 6.80 1.94
CA ARG A 161 -4.33 6.22 1.91
C ARG A 161 -4.36 4.74 1.51
N VAL A 162 -5.30 3.96 2.06
CA VAL A 162 -5.46 2.54 1.70
C VAL A 162 -6.01 2.39 0.28
N THR A 163 -6.98 3.22 -0.12
CA THR A 163 -7.50 3.25 -1.50
C THR A 163 -6.39 3.52 -2.52
N GLN A 164 -5.51 4.48 -2.22
CA GLN A 164 -4.36 4.78 -3.06
C GLN A 164 -3.41 3.57 -3.15
N ALA A 165 -3.10 2.90 -2.03
CA ALA A 165 -2.28 1.69 -2.03
C ALA A 165 -2.93 0.54 -2.83
N LEU A 166 -4.24 0.34 -2.71
CA LEU A 166 -4.98 -0.65 -3.50
C LEU A 166 -4.99 -0.32 -5.00
N SER A 167 -5.09 0.96 -5.38
CA SER A 167 -5.04 1.38 -6.78
C SER A 167 -3.68 1.14 -7.44
N GLU A 168 -2.64 0.94 -6.65
CA GLU A 168 -1.30 0.57 -7.13
C GLU A 168 -1.07 -0.95 -7.20
N ILE A 169 -1.97 -1.73 -6.61
CA ILE A 169 -1.97 -3.20 -6.68
C ILE A 169 -2.95 -3.65 -7.77
N VAL A 170 -4.18 -3.15 -7.73
CA VAL A 170 -5.25 -3.46 -8.69
C VAL A 170 -5.35 -2.29 -9.67
N VAL A 171 -4.51 -2.34 -10.70
CA VAL A 171 -4.22 -1.20 -11.57
C VAL A 171 -5.25 -1.05 -12.69
N ILE A 172 -5.72 0.18 -12.92
CA ILE A 172 -6.22 0.67 -14.21
C ILE A 172 -5.46 1.95 -14.59
N SER A 173 -5.46 2.34 -15.85
CA SER A 173 -4.83 3.58 -16.29
C SER A 173 -5.71 4.39 -17.23
N LEU A 174 -5.89 5.67 -16.89
CA LEU A 174 -6.55 6.65 -17.76
C LEU A 174 -5.82 6.83 -19.11
N ALA A 175 -4.50 6.57 -19.14
CA ALA A 175 -3.70 6.71 -20.35
C ALA A 175 -4.11 5.72 -21.46
N THR A 176 -4.59 4.54 -21.06
CA THR A 176 -4.94 3.45 -21.99
C THR A 176 -6.40 2.98 -21.84
N LEU A 177 -7.18 3.58 -20.96
CA LEU A 177 -8.59 3.22 -20.78
C LEU A 177 -9.39 3.55 -22.04
N SER A 178 -9.77 2.51 -22.77
CA SER A 178 -10.55 2.57 -24.02
C SER A 178 -11.70 1.56 -23.97
N GLY A 179 -12.60 1.54 -24.95
CA GLY A 179 -13.69 0.55 -25.01
C GLY A 179 -14.88 0.83 -24.07
N VAL A 180 -14.86 1.94 -23.32
CA VAL A 180 -15.97 2.43 -22.51
C VAL A 180 -16.16 3.92 -22.71
N SER A 181 -17.42 4.37 -22.85
CA SER A 181 -17.78 5.79 -22.89
C SER A 181 -17.79 6.39 -21.48
N PHE A 182 -17.83 7.73 -21.36
CA PHE A 182 -17.78 8.42 -20.05
C PHE A 182 -16.65 7.89 -19.15
N ARG A 183 -15.46 7.85 -19.68
CA ARG A 183 -14.28 7.24 -19.05
C ARG A 183 -13.97 7.81 -17.67
N ALA A 184 -14.26 9.10 -17.43
CA ALA A 184 -14.12 9.71 -16.12
C ALA A 184 -15.04 9.03 -15.08
N PHE A 185 -16.28 8.69 -15.47
CA PHE A 185 -17.23 7.99 -14.59
C PHE A 185 -16.84 6.53 -14.38
N ALA A 186 -16.37 5.84 -15.43
CA ALA A 186 -15.86 4.48 -15.28
C ALA A 186 -14.69 4.43 -14.30
N ALA A 187 -13.72 5.32 -14.45
CA ALA A 187 -12.56 5.44 -13.55
C ALA A 187 -12.96 5.89 -12.15
N GLY A 188 -13.88 6.86 -12.03
CA GLY A 188 -14.41 7.33 -10.74
C GLY A 188 -15.11 6.22 -9.98
N ASN A 189 -15.98 5.46 -10.63
CA ASN A 189 -16.64 4.31 -10.03
C ASN A 189 -15.65 3.21 -9.62
N PHE A 190 -14.62 2.97 -10.41
CA PHE A 190 -13.56 2.03 -10.04
C PHE A 190 -12.85 2.43 -8.74
N VAL A 191 -12.49 3.71 -8.59
CA VAL A 191 -11.89 4.20 -7.34
C VAL A 191 -12.90 4.14 -6.19
N ASP A 192 -14.18 4.45 -6.44
CA ASP A 192 -15.25 4.33 -5.44
C ASP A 192 -15.46 2.88 -4.98
N ILE A 193 -15.22 1.87 -5.85
CA ILE A 193 -15.18 0.45 -5.49
C ILE A 193 -13.99 0.15 -4.56
N LEU A 194 -12.78 0.61 -4.90
CA LEU A 194 -11.60 0.44 -4.04
C LEU A 194 -11.83 1.08 -2.67
N GLU A 195 -12.37 2.29 -2.63
CA GLU A 195 -12.66 3.05 -1.42
C GLU A 195 -13.72 2.37 -0.54
N ALA A 196 -14.78 1.81 -1.14
CA ALA A 196 -15.81 1.07 -0.43
C ALA A 196 -15.23 -0.18 0.26
N ASN A 197 -14.28 -0.82 -0.37
CA ASN A 197 -13.65 -2.05 0.08
C ASN A 197 -12.31 -1.84 0.79
N ALA A 198 -11.86 -0.61 1.01
CA ALA A 198 -10.58 -0.32 1.66
C ALA A 198 -10.43 -0.96 3.05
N PHE A 199 -11.55 -1.16 3.75
CA PHE A 199 -11.66 -1.83 5.06
C PHE A 199 -12.61 -3.03 5.01
N GLY A 200 -12.93 -3.53 3.81
CA GLY A 200 -13.80 -4.68 3.56
C GLY A 200 -13.02 -6.00 3.43
N ASN A 201 -13.62 -6.95 2.72
CA ASN A 201 -12.98 -8.22 2.43
C ASN A 201 -12.31 -8.23 1.04
N TYR A 202 -11.09 -8.72 0.97
CA TYR A 202 -10.31 -8.76 -0.29
C TYR A 202 -11.00 -9.59 -1.38
N ARG A 203 -11.70 -10.66 -1.01
CA ARG A 203 -12.49 -11.47 -1.94
C ARG A 203 -13.63 -10.68 -2.59
N ASP A 204 -14.31 -9.86 -1.79
CA ASP A 204 -15.43 -9.02 -2.27
C ASP A 204 -14.91 -7.87 -3.14
N LEU A 205 -13.75 -7.31 -2.80
CA LEU A 205 -13.04 -6.34 -3.64
C LEU A 205 -12.77 -6.93 -5.02
N LEU A 206 -12.18 -8.12 -5.10
CA LEU A 206 -11.89 -8.79 -6.38
C LEU A 206 -13.14 -9.07 -7.19
N GLN A 207 -14.26 -9.43 -6.55
CA GLN A 207 -15.54 -9.62 -7.24
C GLN A 207 -16.03 -8.35 -7.92
N GLN A 208 -16.02 -7.23 -7.20
CA GLN A 208 -16.46 -5.94 -7.73
C GLN A 208 -15.50 -5.41 -8.81
N VAL A 209 -14.21 -5.59 -8.63
CA VAL A 209 -13.19 -5.26 -9.65
C VAL A 209 -13.40 -6.08 -10.92
N SER A 210 -13.61 -7.40 -10.79
CA SER A 210 -13.82 -8.31 -11.94
C SER A 210 -15.08 -8.01 -12.73
N THR A 211 -16.05 -7.32 -12.15
CA THR A 211 -17.29 -6.91 -12.84
C THR A 211 -17.32 -5.44 -13.21
N SER A 212 -16.27 -4.67 -12.89
CA SER A 212 -16.19 -3.24 -13.22
C SER A 212 -15.94 -3.02 -14.71
N PRO A 213 -16.74 -2.15 -15.38
CA PRO A 213 -16.48 -1.76 -16.77
C PRO A 213 -15.08 -1.18 -17.00
N ALA A 214 -14.55 -0.43 -16.04
CA ALA A 214 -13.20 0.14 -16.15
C ALA A 214 -12.13 -0.95 -16.22
N MET A 215 -12.20 -1.97 -15.35
CA MET A 215 -11.27 -3.10 -15.37
C MET A 215 -11.48 -3.96 -16.63
N GLY A 216 -12.74 -4.22 -16.99
CA GLY A 216 -13.08 -4.97 -18.20
C GLY A 216 -12.56 -4.31 -19.48
N ALA A 217 -12.56 -2.98 -19.53
CA ALA A 217 -12.00 -2.21 -20.65
C ALA A 217 -10.46 -2.16 -20.60
N TYR A 218 -9.88 -1.97 -19.42
CA TYR A 218 -8.42 -1.85 -19.26
C TYR A 218 -7.68 -3.15 -19.59
N LEU A 219 -8.21 -4.29 -19.13
CA LEU A 219 -7.63 -5.63 -19.39
C LEU A 219 -8.40 -6.43 -20.44
N SER A 220 -9.07 -5.74 -21.36
CA SER A 220 -9.60 -6.23 -22.65
C SER A 220 -10.60 -7.40 -22.59
N PHE A 221 -11.25 -7.66 -21.46
CA PHE A 221 -12.18 -8.78 -21.38
C PHE A 221 -13.68 -8.42 -21.52
N ILE A 222 -14.01 -7.14 -21.78
CA ILE A 222 -15.38 -6.77 -22.19
C ILE A 222 -15.66 -7.44 -23.54
N GLY A 223 -16.71 -8.28 -23.60
CA GLY A 223 -17.09 -8.97 -24.82
C GLY A 223 -16.18 -10.14 -25.19
N ASN A 224 -15.26 -10.55 -24.31
CA ASN A 224 -14.45 -11.77 -24.49
C ASN A 224 -15.36 -12.98 -24.70
N ARG A 225 -15.00 -13.86 -25.64
CA ARG A 225 -15.88 -14.95 -26.12
C ARG A 225 -15.24 -16.31 -25.90
N LYS A 226 -16.09 -17.33 -25.75
CA LYS A 226 -15.68 -18.72 -25.82
C LYS A 226 -14.94 -19.02 -27.11
N ALA A 227 -14.13 -20.05 -27.12
CA ALA A 227 -13.42 -20.52 -28.30
C ALA A 227 -14.36 -20.78 -29.48
N ASN A 228 -13.92 -20.45 -30.69
CA ASN A 228 -14.63 -20.72 -31.92
C ASN A 228 -13.77 -21.56 -32.87
N ALA A 229 -14.07 -22.83 -32.98
CA ALA A 229 -13.33 -23.78 -33.81
C ALA A 229 -13.35 -23.42 -35.32
N ALA A 230 -14.42 -22.73 -35.79
CA ALA A 230 -14.51 -22.34 -37.20
C ALA A 230 -13.55 -21.20 -37.58
N THR A 231 -13.22 -20.31 -36.64
CA THR A 231 -12.32 -19.18 -36.87
C THR A 231 -10.95 -19.37 -36.21
N GLY A 232 -10.77 -20.39 -35.38
CA GLY A 232 -9.57 -20.61 -34.57
C GLY A 232 -9.40 -19.62 -33.41
N SER A 233 -10.40 -18.76 -33.11
CA SER A 233 -10.28 -17.78 -32.03
C SER A 233 -10.36 -18.44 -30.66
N LEU A 234 -9.50 -18.00 -29.74
CA LEU A 234 -9.45 -18.43 -28.35
C LEU A 234 -9.90 -17.30 -27.41
N PRO A 235 -10.30 -17.62 -26.17
CA PRO A 235 -10.56 -16.60 -25.14
C PRO A 235 -9.34 -15.71 -24.93
N ASP A 236 -9.57 -14.41 -24.68
CA ASP A 236 -8.52 -13.47 -24.25
C ASP A 236 -8.04 -13.84 -22.85
N GLU A 237 -6.72 -13.98 -22.67
CA GLU A 237 -6.06 -14.42 -21.45
C GLU A 237 -5.62 -13.26 -20.54
N ASN A 238 -5.70 -12.01 -21.01
CA ASN A 238 -5.07 -10.86 -20.33
C ASN A 238 -5.53 -10.74 -18.87
N TYR A 239 -6.84 -10.65 -18.64
CA TYR A 239 -7.36 -10.54 -17.26
C TYR A 239 -7.08 -11.78 -16.42
N ALA A 240 -7.18 -12.98 -17.00
CA ALA A 240 -6.87 -14.23 -16.29
C ALA A 240 -5.41 -14.27 -15.78
N ARG A 241 -4.49 -13.81 -16.60
CA ARG A 241 -3.07 -13.69 -16.24
C ARG A 241 -2.87 -12.69 -15.12
N GLU A 242 -3.44 -11.50 -15.26
CA GLU A 242 -3.20 -10.42 -14.30
C GLU A 242 -3.89 -10.65 -12.96
N VAL A 243 -5.06 -11.28 -12.90
CA VAL A 243 -5.71 -11.62 -11.64
C VAL A 243 -4.89 -12.65 -10.84
N MET A 244 -4.22 -13.59 -11.50
CA MET A 244 -3.28 -14.51 -10.84
C MET A 244 -1.97 -13.81 -10.48
N GLN A 245 -1.33 -13.19 -11.46
CA GLN A 245 0.04 -12.69 -11.34
C GLN A 245 0.16 -11.45 -10.46
N LEU A 246 -0.74 -10.46 -10.64
CA LEU A 246 -0.60 -9.15 -10.00
C LEU A 246 -1.55 -8.97 -8.82
N PHE A 247 -2.74 -9.57 -8.86
CA PHE A 247 -3.76 -9.30 -7.84
C PHE A 247 -3.85 -10.37 -6.76
N THR A 248 -3.37 -11.62 -6.99
CA THR A 248 -3.58 -12.70 -6.03
C THR A 248 -2.34 -13.49 -5.66
N ILE A 249 -1.80 -14.32 -6.55
CA ILE A 249 -0.84 -15.36 -6.16
C ILE A 249 0.61 -15.09 -6.59
N GLY A 250 0.85 -14.19 -7.55
CA GLY A 250 2.18 -13.91 -8.06
C GLY A 250 2.75 -15.07 -8.90
N LEU A 251 4.02 -14.93 -9.32
CA LEU A 251 4.69 -15.91 -10.20
C LEU A 251 5.35 -17.07 -9.46
N VAL A 252 5.70 -16.87 -8.19
CA VAL A 252 6.51 -17.82 -7.41
C VAL A 252 5.76 -18.21 -6.14
N GLU A 253 5.76 -19.50 -5.80
CA GLU A 253 5.22 -19.96 -4.51
C GLU A 253 6.02 -19.37 -3.36
N LEU A 254 5.29 -18.87 -2.35
CA LEU A 254 5.85 -18.21 -1.18
C LEU A 254 5.60 -19.01 0.10
N ASN A 255 6.54 -18.95 1.00
CA ASN A 255 6.30 -19.23 2.41
C ASN A 255 5.45 -18.12 3.03
N ILE A 256 4.89 -18.37 4.22
CA ILE A 256 4.04 -17.36 4.89
C ILE A 256 4.78 -16.03 5.16
N ASP A 257 6.09 -16.06 5.24
CA ASP A 257 6.97 -14.92 5.46
C ASP A 257 7.34 -14.16 4.16
N GLY A 258 6.76 -14.55 3.03
CA GLY A 258 7.00 -13.93 1.73
C GLY A 258 8.32 -14.33 1.07
N THR A 259 9.09 -15.26 1.65
CA THR A 259 10.28 -15.82 1.00
C THR A 259 9.87 -16.83 -0.07
N PRO A 260 10.60 -16.92 -1.20
CA PRO A 260 10.33 -17.92 -2.22
C PRO A 260 10.42 -19.36 -1.69
N ARG A 261 9.47 -20.18 -2.06
CA ARG A 261 9.54 -21.61 -1.82
C ARG A 261 10.45 -22.28 -2.85
N LEU A 262 11.43 -23.03 -2.36
CA LEU A 262 12.39 -23.72 -3.21
C LEU A 262 12.06 -25.22 -3.30
N VAL A 263 12.16 -25.79 -4.51
CA VAL A 263 12.12 -27.21 -4.77
C VAL A 263 13.39 -27.58 -5.53
N ALA A 264 14.19 -28.47 -4.99
CA ALA A 264 15.52 -28.81 -5.52
C ALA A 264 16.42 -27.57 -5.79
N GLY A 265 16.35 -26.54 -4.92
CA GLY A 265 17.13 -25.32 -5.03
C GLY A 265 16.61 -24.28 -6.03
N GLN A 266 15.52 -24.59 -6.76
CA GLN A 266 14.90 -23.67 -7.71
C GLN A 266 13.59 -23.10 -7.15
N GLN A 267 13.25 -21.86 -7.50
CA GLN A 267 11.97 -21.26 -7.15
C GLN A 267 10.84 -22.05 -7.85
N LYS A 268 9.79 -22.37 -7.09
CA LYS A 268 8.62 -23.05 -7.64
C LYS A 268 7.63 -22.03 -8.20
N GLU A 269 7.24 -22.21 -9.46
CA GLU A 269 6.19 -21.41 -10.09
C GLU A 269 4.82 -21.69 -9.48
N THR A 270 3.96 -20.66 -9.39
CA THR A 270 2.61 -20.77 -8.84
C THR A 270 1.62 -21.40 -9.81
N TYR A 271 1.78 -21.16 -11.10
CA TYR A 271 0.87 -21.61 -12.14
C TYR A 271 1.61 -21.83 -13.47
N ALA A 272 1.02 -22.66 -14.32
CA ALA A 272 1.48 -22.89 -15.69
C ALA A 272 0.62 -22.15 -16.71
N GLN A 273 1.03 -22.14 -17.97
CA GLN A 273 0.28 -21.52 -19.07
C GLN A 273 -1.13 -22.12 -19.22
N ASP A 274 -1.30 -23.44 -18.98
CA ASP A 274 -2.62 -24.07 -19.04
C ASP A 274 -3.59 -23.51 -17.98
N ASP A 275 -3.11 -23.22 -16.77
CA ASP A 275 -3.93 -22.58 -15.73
C ASP A 275 -4.47 -21.23 -16.21
N VAL A 276 -3.65 -20.44 -16.93
CA VAL A 276 -4.06 -19.15 -17.53
C VAL A 276 -5.17 -19.37 -18.57
N SER A 277 -4.95 -20.31 -19.50
CA SER A 277 -5.89 -20.60 -20.58
C SER A 277 -7.21 -21.14 -20.04
N GLN A 278 -7.19 -21.99 -19.03
CA GLN A 278 -8.39 -22.51 -18.37
C GLN A 278 -9.13 -21.44 -17.59
N LEU A 279 -8.41 -20.57 -16.86
CA LEU A 279 -9.00 -19.46 -16.13
C LEU A 279 -9.59 -18.39 -17.08
N ALA A 280 -8.98 -18.13 -18.24
CA ALA A 280 -9.50 -17.22 -19.26
C ALA A 280 -10.92 -17.56 -19.71
N ARG A 281 -11.25 -18.85 -19.73
CA ARG A 281 -12.59 -19.35 -20.07
C ARG A 281 -13.67 -18.92 -19.06
N VAL A 282 -13.29 -18.65 -17.80
CA VAL A 282 -14.17 -18.09 -16.77
C VAL A 282 -14.59 -16.66 -17.12
N PHE A 283 -13.68 -15.87 -17.70
CA PHE A 283 -13.88 -14.46 -18.02
C PHE A 283 -14.51 -14.21 -19.40
N THR A 284 -15.01 -15.28 -20.06
CA THR A 284 -15.79 -15.14 -21.31
C THR A 284 -17.24 -14.74 -21.00
N GLY A 285 -17.85 -13.97 -21.90
CA GLY A 285 -19.26 -13.59 -21.87
C GLY A 285 -19.59 -12.38 -21.00
N TRP A 286 -18.61 -11.68 -20.42
CA TRP A 286 -18.86 -10.45 -19.65
C TRP A 286 -19.01 -9.26 -20.60
N VAL A 287 -20.15 -8.55 -20.52
CA VAL A 287 -20.50 -7.43 -21.40
C VAL A 287 -21.04 -6.25 -20.57
N LEU A 288 -21.01 -5.06 -21.15
CA LEU A 288 -21.64 -3.90 -20.53
C LEU A 288 -23.15 -4.12 -20.36
N ASP A 289 -23.69 -3.71 -19.22
CA ASP A 289 -25.14 -3.83 -18.95
C ASP A 289 -25.95 -2.87 -19.84
N THR A 290 -26.81 -3.43 -20.66
CA THR A 290 -27.74 -2.71 -21.55
C THR A 290 -29.21 -2.86 -21.13
N SER A 291 -29.49 -3.39 -19.94
CA SER A 291 -30.85 -3.63 -19.44
C SER A 291 -31.67 -2.34 -19.28
N VAL A 292 -31.03 -1.19 -19.10
CA VAL A 292 -31.63 0.14 -18.97
C VAL A 292 -31.48 0.96 -20.27
N GLY A 293 -31.45 0.29 -21.43
CA GLY A 293 -31.27 0.90 -22.73
C GLY A 293 -29.84 0.74 -23.29
N THR A 294 -29.73 0.91 -24.60
CA THR A 294 -28.45 0.72 -25.35
C THR A 294 -27.63 1.99 -25.46
N ALA A 295 -28.20 3.15 -25.08
CA ALA A 295 -27.51 4.43 -25.16
C ALA A 295 -26.29 4.47 -24.23
N ASP A 296 -25.20 5.06 -24.71
CA ASP A 296 -24.04 5.35 -23.88
C ASP A 296 -24.38 6.48 -22.90
N THR A 297 -24.41 6.14 -21.64
CA THR A 297 -24.66 7.04 -20.52
C THR A 297 -23.60 6.86 -19.44
N PRO A 298 -23.37 7.86 -18.55
CA PRO A 298 -22.49 7.67 -17.41
C PRO A 298 -22.87 6.45 -16.57
N ASP A 299 -24.16 6.22 -16.40
CA ASP A 299 -24.69 5.09 -15.63
C ASP A 299 -24.27 3.73 -16.22
N ARG A 300 -24.34 3.58 -17.56
CA ARG A 300 -23.83 2.37 -18.23
C ARG A 300 -22.35 2.13 -18.04
N ALA A 301 -21.54 3.18 -17.93
CA ALA A 301 -20.11 3.08 -17.66
C ALA A 301 -19.77 2.67 -16.22
N MET A 302 -20.76 2.71 -15.31
CA MET A 302 -20.59 2.44 -13.88
C MET A 302 -21.25 1.14 -13.42
N ARG A 303 -22.38 0.74 -14.05
CA ARG A 303 -23.05 -0.51 -13.67
C ARG A 303 -22.12 -1.69 -13.83
N PRO A 304 -22.14 -2.67 -12.89
CA PRO A 304 -21.40 -3.90 -13.04
C PRO A 304 -21.71 -4.57 -14.39
N MET A 305 -20.69 -5.11 -15.04
CA MET A 305 -20.89 -5.92 -16.24
C MET A 305 -21.81 -7.10 -15.96
N VAL A 306 -22.53 -7.52 -16.98
CA VAL A 306 -23.47 -8.65 -16.92
C VAL A 306 -22.99 -9.80 -17.78
N GLN A 307 -23.47 -10.99 -17.48
CA GLN A 307 -23.10 -12.22 -18.16
C GLN A 307 -24.00 -12.48 -19.37
N SER A 308 -23.40 -12.65 -20.55
CA SER A 308 -24.03 -13.14 -21.76
C SER A 308 -23.83 -14.66 -21.90
N PRO A 309 -24.89 -15.48 -21.70
CA PRO A 309 -24.74 -16.94 -21.73
C PRO A 309 -24.28 -17.48 -23.10
N THR A 310 -24.60 -16.79 -24.18
CA THR A 310 -24.23 -17.20 -25.54
C THR A 310 -22.74 -17.06 -25.84
N LEU A 311 -22.06 -16.15 -25.13
CA LEU A 311 -20.63 -15.88 -25.29
C LEU A 311 -19.78 -16.64 -24.27
N HIS A 312 -20.40 -17.17 -23.20
CA HIS A 312 -19.68 -17.85 -22.12
C HIS A 312 -19.27 -19.27 -22.51
N GLU A 313 -18.09 -19.68 -22.04
CA GLU A 313 -17.57 -21.04 -22.19
C GLU A 313 -18.19 -21.97 -21.15
N LEU A 314 -18.95 -22.97 -21.62
CA LEU A 314 -19.68 -23.93 -20.78
C LEU A 314 -18.93 -25.23 -20.50
N GLY A 315 -17.80 -25.48 -21.16
CA GLY A 315 -16.98 -26.67 -20.90
C GLY A 315 -16.36 -26.67 -19.49
N THR A 316 -15.95 -27.83 -19.04
CA THR A 316 -15.18 -27.98 -17.78
C THR A 316 -13.93 -27.11 -17.81
N LYS A 317 -13.61 -26.44 -16.70
CA LYS A 317 -12.45 -25.56 -16.54
C LYS A 317 -11.65 -26.05 -15.34
N THR A 318 -10.37 -26.39 -15.54
CA THR A 318 -9.50 -26.89 -14.46
C THR A 318 -8.24 -26.02 -14.38
N PHE A 319 -8.01 -25.36 -13.26
CA PHE A 319 -6.86 -24.51 -13.00
C PHE A 319 -6.47 -24.57 -11.52
N LEU A 320 -5.22 -24.49 -11.20
CA LEU A 320 -4.69 -24.51 -9.83
C LEU A 320 -5.26 -25.65 -8.96
N GLY A 321 -5.50 -26.81 -9.56
CA GLY A 321 -6.10 -27.97 -8.89
C GLY A 321 -7.62 -27.85 -8.61
N THR A 322 -8.27 -26.77 -9.02
CA THR A 322 -9.72 -26.55 -8.88
C THR A 322 -10.42 -26.85 -10.20
N THR A 323 -11.53 -27.60 -10.14
CA THR A 323 -12.35 -27.91 -11.31
C THR A 323 -13.73 -27.28 -11.19
N ILE A 324 -14.10 -26.44 -12.16
CA ILE A 324 -15.44 -25.93 -12.37
C ILE A 324 -16.15 -26.85 -13.38
N ALA A 325 -17.27 -27.42 -12.99
CA ALA A 325 -17.99 -28.40 -13.80
C ALA A 325 -18.53 -27.80 -15.11
N ALA A 326 -18.69 -28.64 -16.12
CA ALA A 326 -19.36 -28.25 -17.35
C ALA A 326 -20.79 -27.72 -17.08
N ASN A 327 -21.25 -26.82 -17.94
CA ASN A 327 -22.55 -26.14 -17.84
C ASN A 327 -22.74 -25.20 -16.62
N THR A 328 -21.66 -24.91 -15.88
CA THR A 328 -21.69 -23.85 -14.87
C THR A 328 -21.81 -22.49 -15.57
N ASN A 329 -22.79 -21.66 -15.17
CA ASN A 329 -22.98 -20.34 -15.75
C ASN A 329 -21.84 -19.38 -15.38
N GLY A 330 -21.71 -18.28 -16.13
CA GLY A 330 -20.56 -17.37 -15.98
C GLY A 330 -20.49 -16.66 -14.63
N VAL A 331 -21.64 -16.33 -14.01
CA VAL A 331 -21.67 -15.71 -12.67
C VAL A 331 -21.13 -16.67 -11.62
N GLN A 332 -21.61 -17.90 -11.63
CA GLN A 332 -21.14 -18.94 -10.71
C GLN A 332 -19.69 -19.35 -11.00
N SER A 333 -19.30 -19.41 -12.29
CA SER A 333 -17.90 -19.67 -12.69
C SER A 333 -16.95 -18.61 -12.11
N LEU A 334 -17.30 -17.32 -12.18
CA LEU A 334 -16.53 -16.23 -11.58
C LEU A 334 -16.42 -16.37 -10.06
N GLN A 335 -17.53 -16.65 -9.37
CA GLN A 335 -17.53 -16.84 -7.92
C GLN A 335 -16.57 -17.95 -7.49
N LEU A 336 -16.72 -19.15 -8.10
CA LEU A 336 -15.87 -20.30 -7.80
C LEU A 336 -14.39 -20.04 -8.11
N ALA A 337 -14.12 -19.34 -9.21
CA ALA A 337 -12.74 -19.00 -9.58
C ALA A 337 -12.09 -18.04 -8.58
N LEU A 338 -12.78 -16.99 -8.18
CA LEU A 338 -12.24 -16.04 -7.19
C LEU A 338 -12.12 -16.68 -5.80
N ASP A 339 -13.03 -17.59 -5.43
CA ASP A 339 -12.93 -18.35 -4.18
C ASP A 339 -11.69 -19.24 -4.18
N ALA A 340 -11.41 -19.94 -5.29
CA ALA A 340 -10.21 -20.76 -5.46
C ALA A 340 -8.93 -19.91 -5.39
N LEU A 341 -8.90 -18.77 -6.10
CA LEU A 341 -7.75 -17.87 -6.07
C LEU A 341 -7.48 -17.33 -4.66
N VAL A 342 -8.50 -16.83 -3.96
CA VAL A 342 -8.32 -16.28 -2.61
C VAL A 342 -8.00 -17.37 -1.58
N ALA A 343 -8.47 -18.60 -1.77
CA ALA A 343 -8.12 -19.74 -0.93
C ALA A 343 -6.64 -20.13 -1.04
N HIS A 344 -5.98 -19.84 -2.18
CA HIS A 344 -4.59 -20.20 -2.42
C HIS A 344 -3.65 -19.65 -1.33
N ALA A 345 -2.65 -20.45 -0.93
CA ALA A 345 -1.76 -20.12 0.18
C ALA A 345 -0.93 -18.85 -0.07
N ASN A 346 -0.59 -18.56 -1.33
CA ASN A 346 0.23 -17.42 -1.70
C ASN A 346 -0.43 -16.05 -1.51
N VAL A 347 -1.77 -15.98 -1.53
CA VAL A 347 -2.46 -14.67 -1.49
C VAL A 347 -2.11 -13.89 -0.22
N ALA A 348 -2.06 -14.55 0.92
CA ALA A 348 -1.77 -13.90 2.18
C ALA A 348 -0.37 -13.24 2.20
N PRO A 349 0.75 -13.95 1.98
CA PRO A 349 2.07 -13.32 1.96
C PRO A 349 2.24 -12.33 0.80
N PHE A 350 1.69 -12.61 -0.38
CA PHE A 350 1.82 -11.77 -1.56
C PHE A 350 1.15 -10.39 -1.37
N VAL A 351 -0.12 -10.38 -0.97
CA VAL A 351 -0.88 -9.13 -0.75
C VAL A 351 -0.36 -8.38 0.47
N SER A 352 -0.05 -9.09 1.56
CA SER A 352 0.50 -8.48 2.78
C SER A 352 1.81 -7.77 2.52
N ARG A 353 2.76 -8.40 1.82
CA ARG A 353 4.03 -7.77 1.44
C ARG A 353 3.79 -6.49 0.63
N GLN A 354 2.90 -6.52 -0.36
CA GLN A 354 2.61 -5.35 -1.16
C GLN A 354 2.00 -4.20 -0.34
N LEU A 355 1.07 -4.50 0.58
CA LEU A 355 0.50 -3.47 1.47
C LEU A 355 1.55 -2.86 2.40
N ILE A 356 2.46 -3.68 2.96
CA ILE A 356 3.57 -3.16 3.77
C ILE A 356 4.46 -2.23 2.92
N GLN A 357 4.79 -2.65 1.69
CA GLN A 357 5.62 -1.86 0.78
C GLN A 357 4.96 -0.52 0.40
N ARG A 358 3.66 -0.51 0.16
CA ARG A 358 2.95 0.73 -0.17
C ARG A 358 2.82 1.68 1.03
N LEU A 359 2.61 1.14 2.23
CA LEU A 359 2.30 1.95 3.42
C LEU A 359 3.53 2.32 4.26
N VAL A 360 4.48 1.39 4.47
CA VAL A 360 5.50 1.52 5.51
C VAL A 360 6.94 1.49 4.97
N VAL A 361 7.39 0.38 4.38
CA VAL A 361 8.81 0.14 4.06
C VAL A 361 8.96 -0.69 2.78
N SER A 362 9.91 -0.31 1.91
CA SER A 362 10.12 -0.96 0.61
C SER A 362 10.62 -2.40 0.71
N ASN A 363 11.40 -2.72 1.74
CA ASN A 363 11.97 -4.06 1.96
C ASN A 363 11.62 -4.57 3.36
N PRO A 364 10.37 -5.04 3.58
CA PRO A 364 9.96 -5.58 4.88
C PRO A 364 10.72 -6.86 5.22
N SER A 365 10.98 -7.09 6.52
CA SER A 365 11.55 -8.35 6.97
C SER A 365 10.59 -9.52 6.72
N PRO A 366 11.10 -10.75 6.54
CA PRO A 366 10.25 -11.94 6.47
C PRO A 366 9.34 -12.09 7.69
N ALA A 367 9.81 -11.75 8.89
CA ALA A 367 9.03 -11.83 10.11
C ALA A 367 7.84 -10.85 10.09
N TYR A 368 8.02 -9.64 9.58
CA TYR A 368 6.95 -8.66 9.44
C TYR A 368 5.88 -9.17 8.46
N VAL A 369 6.30 -9.67 7.29
CA VAL A 369 5.39 -10.25 6.29
C VAL A 369 4.60 -11.41 6.91
N ALA A 370 5.26 -12.32 7.64
CA ALA A 370 4.60 -13.46 8.27
C ALA A 370 3.51 -13.04 9.27
N ARG A 371 3.77 -12.03 10.12
CA ARG A 371 2.77 -11.53 11.07
C ARG A 371 1.54 -10.97 10.37
N VAL A 372 1.73 -10.15 9.36
CA VAL A 372 0.61 -9.55 8.60
C VAL A 372 -0.13 -10.61 7.77
N ALA A 373 0.59 -11.53 7.12
CA ALA A 373 0.00 -12.64 6.35
C ALA A 373 -0.81 -13.60 7.24
N THR A 374 -0.40 -13.80 8.48
CA THR A 374 -1.18 -14.57 9.47
C THR A 374 -2.51 -13.89 9.76
N VAL A 375 -2.54 -12.57 9.93
CA VAL A 375 -3.78 -11.79 10.11
C VAL A 375 -4.64 -11.81 8.84
N PHE A 376 -4.02 -11.75 7.65
CA PHE A 376 -4.74 -11.91 6.39
C PHE A 376 -5.46 -13.26 6.29
N ASN A 377 -4.80 -14.35 6.72
CA ASN A 377 -5.40 -15.69 6.72
C ASN A 377 -6.51 -15.84 7.77
N ASN A 378 -6.40 -15.14 8.89
CA ASN A 378 -7.40 -15.17 9.97
C ASN A 378 -7.29 -13.89 10.82
N ASN A 379 -8.33 -13.07 10.78
CA ASN A 379 -8.43 -11.81 11.54
C ASN A 379 -8.65 -11.99 13.06
N GLY A 380 -8.58 -13.22 13.58
CA GLY A 380 -8.90 -13.58 14.97
C GLY A 380 -10.36 -14.05 15.16
N SER A 381 -11.20 -13.91 14.13
CA SER A 381 -12.61 -14.36 14.12
C SER A 381 -12.90 -15.38 13.00
N GLY A 382 -11.87 -15.99 12.42
CA GLY A 382 -12.00 -16.98 11.36
C GLY A 382 -12.17 -16.41 9.95
N VAL A 383 -12.06 -15.09 9.75
CA VAL A 383 -12.25 -14.45 8.44
C VAL A 383 -10.90 -14.25 7.76
N LYS A 384 -10.76 -14.78 6.53
CA LYS A 384 -9.63 -14.54 5.63
C LYS A 384 -9.89 -13.29 4.79
N GLY A 385 -8.84 -12.47 4.57
CA GLY A 385 -8.90 -11.31 3.68
C GLY A 385 -9.58 -10.08 4.26
N ASP A 386 -9.75 -9.97 5.58
CA ASP A 386 -10.25 -8.77 6.27
C ASP A 386 -9.21 -7.65 6.19
N LEU A 387 -9.39 -6.72 5.24
CA LEU A 387 -8.46 -5.62 5.00
C LEU A 387 -8.38 -4.64 6.17
N LYS A 388 -9.46 -4.48 6.97
CA LYS A 388 -9.41 -3.66 8.19
C LYS A 388 -8.41 -4.23 9.18
N ALA A 389 -8.47 -5.54 9.43
CA ALA A 389 -7.52 -6.21 10.32
C ALA A 389 -6.09 -6.19 9.76
N VAL A 390 -5.93 -6.40 8.45
CA VAL A 390 -4.62 -6.37 7.78
C VAL A 390 -3.99 -4.98 7.86
N VAL A 391 -4.72 -3.90 7.56
CA VAL A 391 -4.23 -2.52 7.65
C VAL A 391 -3.81 -2.18 9.08
N ARG A 392 -4.61 -2.60 10.08
CA ARG A 392 -4.24 -2.45 11.49
C ARG A 392 -2.93 -3.18 11.80
N ALA A 393 -2.78 -4.43 11.35
CA ALA A 393 -1.57 -5.22 11.57
C ALA A 393 -0.35 -4.58 10.90
N VAL A 394 -0.48 -4.06 9.68
CA VAL A 394 0.59 -3.33 8.99
C VAL A 394 1.02 -2.10 9.80
N LEU A 395 0.09 -1.25 10.20
CA LEU A 395 0.41 0.04 10.81
C LEU A 395 0.83 -0.05 12.28
N LEU A 396 0.43 -1.07 13.02
CA LEU A 396 0.77 -1.26 14.43
C LEU A 396 1.89 -2.28 14.65
N ASP A 397 2.44 -2.87 13.59
CA ASP A 397 3.54 -3.82 13.72
C ASP A 397 4.73 -3.22 14.47
N THR A 398 5.38 -4.03 15.29
CA THR A 398 6.54 -3.60 16.09
C THR A 398 7.66 -3.04 15.23
N GLU A 399 7.91 -3.59 14.03
CA GLU A 399 8.91 -3.05 13.11
C GLU A 399 8.51 -1.68 12.56
N ALA A 400 7.23 -1.46 12.26
CA ALA A 400 6.74 -0.17 11.79
C ALA A 400 6.80 0.93 12.88
N ARG A 401 6.72 0.53 14.16
CA ARG A 401 6.68 1.47 15.30
C ARG A 401 8.02 1.66 15.98
N SER A 402 9.00 0.77 15.76
CA SER A 402 10.31 0.83 16.43
C SER A 402 11.13 2.05 16.02
N ASP A 403 11.62 2.81 17.01
CA ASP A 403 12.55 3.92 16.78
C ASP A 403 13.96 3.43 16.44
N SER A 404 14.34 2.21 16.82
CA SER A 404 15.64 1.64 16.46
C SER A 404 15.83 1.49 14.95
N ASN A 405 14.75 1.33 14.20
CA ASN A 405 14.79 1.23 12.75
C ASN A 405 15.17 2.55 12.05
N LEU A 406 15.01 3.70 12.72
CA LEU A 406 15.33 5.01 12.14
C LEU A 406 16.83 5.16 11.82
N THR A 407 17.69 4.47 12.54
CA THR A 407 19.13 4.50 12.34
C THR A 407 19.63 3.45 11.34
N LEU A 408 18.78 2.52 10.93
CA LEU A 408 19.16 1.47 9.98
C LEU A 408 19.21 2.05 8.56
N PRO A 409 20.33 1.87 7.83
CA PRO A 409 20.49 2.40 6.47
C PRO A 409 19.59 1.67 5.44
N THR A 410 19.14 0.46 5.78
CA THR A 410 18.31 -0.38 4.90
C THR A 410 16.81 -0.28 5.22
N TRP A 411 16.41 0.48 6.25
CA TRP A 411 15.03 0.69 6.63
C TRP A 411 14.48 1.98 6.03
N GLY A 412 13.29 1.88 5.44
CA GLY A 412 12.55 3.00 4.87
C GLY A 412 12.08 2.72 3.45
N LYS A 413 11.47 3.72 2.85
CA LYS A 413 11.08 3.73 1.44
C LYS A 413 11.31 5.10 0.83
N LEU A 414 11.67 5.14 -0.43
CA LEU A 414 11.67 6.39 -1.19
C LEU A 414 10.21 6.83 -1.35
N ARG A 415 9.88 8.00 -0.80
CA ARG A 415 8.52 8.53 -0.90
C ARG A 415 8.23 8.88 -2.37
N GLU A 416 7.15 8.35 -2.90
CA GLU A 416 6.73 8.57 -4.27
C GLU A 416 6.49 10.06 -4.56
N PRO A 417 6.83 10.58 -5.75
CA PRO A 417 6.66 12.00 -6.06
C PRO A 417 5.23 12.51 -5.85
N MET A 418 4.24 11.71 -6.24
CA MET A 418 2.83 12.01 -5.99
C MET A 418 2.52 12.11 -4.49
N LEU A 419 3.01 11.16 -3.69
CA LEU A 419 2.80 11.17 -2.23
C LEU A 419 3.54 12.32 -1.55
N ARG A 420 4.72 12.75 -2.04
CA ARG A 420 5.41 13.96 -1.55
C ARG A 420 4.55 15.20 -1.74
N PHE A 421 3.97 15.36 -2.93
CA PHE A 421 3.08 16.48 -3.25
C PHE A 421 1.82 16.47 -2.37
N ILE A 422 1.16 15.32 -2.24
CA ILE A 422 -0.04 15.17 -1.41
C ILE A 422 0.30 15.45 0.07
N HIS A 423 1.43 14.94 0.55
CA HIS A 423 1.88 15.17 1.92
C HIS A 423 2.07 16.65 2.21
N TRP A 424 2.78 17.38 1.34
CA TRP A 424 2.91 18.83 1.45
C TRP A 424 1.53 19.52 1.46
N ALA A 425 0.67 19.20 0.50
CA ALA A 425 -0.63 19.84 0.35
C ALA A 425 -1.51 19.67 1.60
N ARG A 426 -1.59 18.45 2.14
CA ARG A 426 -2.38 18.18 3.35
C ARG A 426 -1.75 18.76 4.61
N THR A 427 -0.44 18.68 4.75
CA THR A 427 0.27 19.25 5.90
C THR A 427 -0.02 20.75 6.05
N PHE A 428 -0.09 21.46 4.93
CA PHE A 428 -0.38 22.89 4.91
C PHE A 428 -1.81 23.24 4.52
N GLY A 429 -2.76 22.31 4.69
CA GLY A 429 -4.18 22.55 4.50
C GLY A 429 -4.53 23.15 3.13
N ALA A 430 -3.85 22.69 2.06
CA ALA A 430 -4.08 23.17 0.72
C ALA A 430 -5.52 22.86 0.27
N THR A 431 -6.23 23.87 -0.20
CA THR A 431 -7.63 23.76 -0.61
C THR A 431 -7.84 24.39 -1.97
N SER A 432 -8.93 23.98 -2.66
CA SER A 432 -9.43 24.60 -3.88
C SER A 432 -10.67 25.44 -3.54
N ALA A 433 -10.52 26.75 -3.50
CA ALA A 433 -11.62 27.68 -3.12
C ALA A 433 -12.86 27.53 -4.01
N ALA A 434 -12.68 27.25 -5.30
CA ALA A 434 -13.75 27.01 -6.26
C ALA A 434 -14.16 25.52 -6.37
N ASP A 435 -13.61 24.67 -5.54
CA ASP A 435 -13.81 23.20 -5.60
C ASP A 435 -13.59 22.61 -7.01
N THR A 436 -12.59 23.15 -7.72
CA THR A 436 -12.25 22.70 -9.08
C THR A 436 -11.14 21.65 -9.12
N TRP A 437 -10.18 21.75 -8.19
CA TRP A 437 -9.01 20.83 -8.07
C TRP A 437 -8.27 20.62 -9.40
N ALA A 438 -8.13 21.69 -10.19
CA ALA A 438 -7.65 21.64 -11.58
C ALA A 438 -6.11 21.50 -11.68
N ILE A 439 -5.54 20.59 -10.88
CA ILE A 439 -4.10 20.30 -10.82
C ILE A 439 -3.63 19.65 -12.13
N GLY A 440 -4.49 18.85 -12.76
CA GLY A 440 -4.18 18.21 -14.04
C GLY A 440 -3.39 16.89 -13.89
N ASP A 441 -2.78 16.48 -14.99
CA ASP A 441 -1.89 15.32 -15.09
C ASP A 441 -0.46 15.71 -14.73
N LEU A 442 0.13 15.03 -13.76
CA LEU A 442 1.49 15.27 -13.27
C LEU A 442 2.48 14.15 -13.65
N SER A 443 2.13 13.29 -14.62
CA SER A 443 2.94 12.13 -14.99
C SER A 443 4.16 12.43 -15.87
N ASP A 444 4.30 13.64 -16.38
CA ASP A 444 5.50 14.05 -17.12
C ASP A 444 6.71 14.23 -16.15
N PRO A 445 7.78 13.41 -16.28
CA PRO A 445 8.93 13.51 -15.37
C PRO A 445 9.83 14.71 -15.64
N ALA A 446 9.76 15.33 -16.81
CA ALA A 446 10.62 16.46 -17.18
C ALA A 446 10.11 17.79 -16.60
N THR A 447 8.79 17.99 -16.57
CA THR A 447 8.16 19.26 -16.22
C THR A 447 7.24 19.19 -15.00
N ARG A 448 6.95 17.98 -14.52
CA ARG A 448 6.01 17.70 -13.43
C ARG A 448 6.63 16.72 -12.43
N LEU A 449 5.80 15.83 -11.87
CA LEU A 449 6.23 14.89 -10.83
C LEU A 449 6.75 13.56 -11.37
N GLY A 450 6.49 13.21 -12.63
CA GLY A 450 6.73 11.86 -13.16
C GLY A 450 5.71 10.81 -12.68
N GLN A 451 4.69 11.23 -11.93
CA GLN A 451 3.65 10.35 -11.39
C GLN A 451 2.34 11.12 -11.20
N SER A 452 1.21 10.50 -11.53
CA SER A 452 -0.13 11.06 -11.34
C SER A 452 -1.14 9.95 -11.01
N PRO A 453 -2.21 10.23 -10.26
CA PRO A 453 -3.20 9.21 -9.91
C PRO A 453 -3.82 8.58 -11.17
N LEU A 454 -3.92 7.24 -11.19
CA LEU A 454 -4.46 6.45 -12.30
C LEU A 454 -3.84 6.78 -13.67
N ARG A 455 -2.55 7.13 -13.73
CA ARG A 455 -1.80 7.38 -14.97
C ARG A 455 -0.64 6.41 -15.15
N ALA A 456 -0.74 5.25 -14.54
CA ALA A 456 0.28 4.20 -14.63
C ALA A 456 0.62 3.88 -16.10
N PRO A 457 1.92 3.76 -16.45
CA PRO A 457 2.33 3.44 -17.82
C PRO A 457 2.08 1.97 -18.19
N THR A 458 1.96 1.07 -17.22
CA THR A 458 1.77 -0.37 -17.42
C THR A 458 0.87 -0.97 -16.34
N VAL A 459 0.50 -2.25 -16.52
CA VAL A 459 -0.22 -3.05 -15.49
C VAL A 459 0.59 -3.24 -14.20
N PHE A 460 1.91 -3.04 -14.24
CA PHE A 460 2.80 -3.05 -13.07
C PHE A 460 2.80 -1.73 -12.30
N ASN A 461 1.88 -0.83 -12.60
CA ASN A 461 1.88 0.54 -12.11
C ASN A 461 3.12 1.32 -12.61
N TYR A 462 3.63 2.24 -11.83
CA TYR A 462 4.85 3.00 -12.11
C TYR A 462 6.13 2.22 -11.80
N PHE A 463 6.07 1.23 -10.91
CA PHE A 463 7.21 0.42 -10.49
C PHE A 463 6.79 -0.97 -10.01
N ARG A 464 7.69 -1.93 -10.19
CA ARG A 464 7.47 -3.34 -9.80
C ARG A 464 7.80 -3.55 -8.32
N PRO A 465 6.98 -4.29 -7.54
CA PRO A 465 7.23 -4.54 -6.12
C PRO A 465 8.57 -5.19 -5.78
N GLY A 466 9.12 -5.97 -6.71
CA GLY A 466 10.41 -6.66 -6.56
C GLY A 466 11.59 -5.92 -7.19
N TYR A 467 11.46 -4.64 -7.58
CA TYR A 467 12.55 -3.93 -8.25
C TYR A 467 13.78 -3.76 -7.35
N LEU A 468 14.92 -4.13 -7.89
CA LEU A 468 16.27 -3.96 -7.31
C LEU A 468 16.98 -2.88 -8.12
N PRO A 469 17.39 -1.73 -7.54
CA PRO A 469 18.07 -0.68 -8.28
C PRO A 469 19.44 -1.17 -8.80
N PRO A 470 19.64 -1.25 -10.14
CA PRO A 470 20.90 -1.76 -10.69
C PRO A 470 22.08 -0.82 -10.36
N ASN A 471 23.27 -1.39 -10.25
CA ASN A 471 24.50 -0.66 -9.97
C ASN A 471 24.50 0.15 -8.65
N THR A 472 23.71 -0.28 -7.66
CA THR A 472 23.64 0.32 -6.33
C THR A 472 23.97 -0.69 -5.24
N VAL A 473 24.32 -0.19 -4.05
CA VAL A 473 24.51 -1.04 -2.86
C VAL A 473 23.22 -1.81 -2.54
N LEU A 474 22.04 -1.20 -2.69
CA LEU A 474 20.76 -1.86 -2.45
C LEU A 474 20.57 -3.06 -3.40
N GLY A 475 20.84 -2.86 -4.70
CA GLY A 475 20.73 -3.95 -5.69
C GLY A 475 21.70 -5.08 -5.43
N THR A 476 22.96 -4.77 -5.10
CA THR A 476 23.99 -5.77 -4.77
C THR A 476 23.63 -6.60 -3.52
N GLN A 477 22.98 -5.99 -2.55
CA GLN A 477 22.52 -6.66 -1.32
C GLN A 477 21.16 -7.34 -1.45
N GLY A 478 20.53 -7.31 -2.64
CA GLY A 478 19.20 -7.88 -2.85
C GLY A 478 18.06 -7.14 -2.11
N ILE A 479 18.27 -5.88 -1.76
CA ILE A 479 17.30 -5.04 -1.05
C ILE A 479 16.34 -4.41 -2.06
N THR A 480 15.06 -4.76 -1.99
CA THR A 480 14.04 -4.19 -2.87
C THR A 480 13.80 -2.71 -2.55
N ALA A 481 13.74 -1.90 -3.60
CA ALA A 481 13.46 -0.47 -3.51
C ALA A 481 12.63 -0.03 -4.73
N PRO A 482 11.33 -0.39 -4.77
CA PRO A 482 10.45 -0.26 -5.94
C PRO A 482 10.42 1.15 -6.52
N GLU A 483 10.31 2.15 -5.68
CA GLU A 483 10.10 3.56 -6.05
C GLU A 483 11.31 4.17 -6.79
N PHE A 484 12.49 3.56 -6.69
CA PHE A 484 13.67 3.98 -7.45
C PHE A 484 13.52 3.74 -8.96
N GLN A 485 12.60 2.87 -9.38
CA GLN A 485 12.38 2.59 -10.80
C GLN A 485 11.93 3.83 -11.60
N ILE A 486 11.28 4.79 -10.95
CA ILE A 486 10.85 6.07 -11.56
C ILE A 486 11.73 7.26 -11.16
N THR A 487 12.85 7.00 -10.50
CA THR A 487 13.78 8.05 -10.09
C THR A 487 14.86 8.22 -11.14
N THR A 488 14.83 9.35 -11.82
CA THR A 488 15.79 9.76 -12.86
C THR A 488 16.28 11.16 -12.56
N GLU A 489 17.35 11.59 -13.21
CA GLU A 489 17.85 12.96 -13.10
C GLU A 489 16.75 13.99 -13.42
N SER A 490 15.98 13.74 -14.50
CA SER A 490 14.87 14.60 -14.89
C SER A 490 13.78 14.67 -13.81
N SER A 491 13.40 13.54 -13.19
CA SER A 491 12.36 13.52 -12.16
C SER A 491 12.80 14.20 -10.85
N VAL A 492 14.11 14.17 -10.52
CA VAL A 492 14.65 14.89 -9.36
C VAL A 492 14.63 16.40 -9.59
N ALA A 493 15.10 16.85 -10.75
CA ALA A 493 15.06 18.27 -11.10
C ALA A 493 13.62 18.77 -11.27
N GLY A 494 12.77 17.97 -11.93
CA GLY A 494 11.35 18.26 -12.13
C GLY A 494 10.60 18.43 -10.82
N TRP A 495 10.86 17.58 -9.81
CA TRP A 495 10.31 17.71 -8.46
C TRP A 495 10.60 19.07 -7.84
N ILE A 496 11.87 19.47 -7.81
CA ILE A 496 12.30 20.71 -7.15
C ILE A 496 11.69 21.92 -7.86
N ASN A 497 11.79 21.99 -9.19
CA ASN A 497 11.28 23.10 -10.00
C ASN A 497 9.75 23.23 -9.88
N TYR A 498 9.05 22.10 -9.91
CA TYR A 498 7.60 22.06 -9.76
C TYR A 498 7.16 22.56 -8.38
N MET A 499 7.78 22.04 -7.30
CA MET A 499 7.42 22.43 -5.94
C MET A 499 7.76 23.88 -5.63
N GLN A 500 8.87 24.42 -6.14
CA GLN A 500 9.21 25.82 -6.00
C GLN A 500 8.09 26.73 -6.55
N THR A 501 7.54 26.38 -7.70
CA THR A 501 6.39 27.09 -8.29
C THR A 501 5.14 26.93 -7.43
N VAL A 502 4.81 25.71 -7.03
CA VAL A 502 3.58 25.39 -6.28
C VAL A 502 3.57 26.01 -4.89
N ILE A 503 4.70 26.01 -4.18
CA ILE A 503 4.84 26.64 -2.86
C ILE A 503 4.50 28.13 -2.95
N ASN A 504 4.98 28.80 -3.98
CA ASN A 504 4.82 30.25 -4.14
C ASN A 504 3.40 30.64 -4.60
N ILE A 505 2.94 30.07 -5.72
CA ILE A 505 1.71 30.53 -6.39
C ILE A 505 0.56 29.52 -6.38
N GLY A 506 0.82 28.25 -5.96
CA GLY A 506 -0.15 27.16 -6.05
C GLY A 506 -0.23 26.54 -7.44
N VAL A 507 -1.18 25.63 -7.63
CA VAL A 507 -1.45 24.94 -8.90
C VAL A 507 -2.95 24.67 -9.03
N GLY A 508 -3.54 24.97 -10.18
CA GLY A 508 -4.95 24.65 -10.48
C GLY A 508 -5.96 25.18 -9.45
N GLY A 509 -5.68 26.34 -8.89
CA GLY A 509 -6.48 26.94 -7.82
C GLY A 509 -6.25 26.37 -6.43
N VAL A 510 -5.31 25.41 -6.29
CA VAL A 510 -4.93 24.80 -5.00
C VAL A 510 -3.67 25.49 -4.47
N LYS A 511 -3.71 25.97 -3.24
CA LYS A 511 -2.61 26.67 -2.59
C LYS A 511 -2.48 26.26 -1.13
N GLY A 512 -1.25 26.09 -0.64
CA GLY A 512 -0.94 25.82 0.76
C GLY A 512 -1.20 27.02 1.65
N ASN A 513 -1.63 26.77 2.88
CA ASN A 513 -1.79 27.78 3.92
C ASN A 513 -0.62 27.70 4.90
N TYR A 514 0.22 28.74 4.90
CA TYR A 514 1.40 28.81 5.76
C TYR A 514 1.21 29.75 6.98
N GLY A 515 -0.02 30.18 7.25
CA GLY A 515 -0.31 31.13 8.32
C GLY A 515 0.25 30.71 9.68
N ALA A 516 0.19 29.43 10.01
CA ALA A 516 0.72 28.89 11.27
C ALA A 516 2.25 29.02 11.42
N LEU A 517 3.00 29.20 10.32
CA LEU A 517 4.46 29.34 10.33
C LEU A 517 4.91 30.82 10.42
N THR A 518 4.01 31.77 10.26
CA THR A 518 4.36 33.21 10.12
C THR A 518 5.18 33.74 11.30
N ALA A 519 4.83 33.35 12.51
CA ALA A 519 5.55 33.78 13.71
C ALA A 519 6.98 33.19 13.82
N LEU A 520 7.26 32.11 13.13
CA LEU A 520 8.56 31.43 13.14
C LEU A 520 9.52 31.97 12.08
N ILE A 521 9.05 32.70 11.07
CA ILE A 521 9.86 33.16 9.93
C ILE A 521 11.11 33.98 10.34
N PRO A 522 11.05 34.87 11.35
CA PRO A 522 12.24 35.61 11.76
C PRO A 522 13.34 34.76 12.37
N ASP A 523 12.99 33.63 12.97
CA ASP A 523 13.91 32.64 13.55
C ASP A 523 14.03 31.41 12.64
N SER A 524 15.10 31.36 11.83
CA SER A 524 15.35 30.25 10.90
C SER A 524 15.49 28.90 11.62
N ALA A 525 16.00 28.87 12.85
CA ALA A 525 16.15 27.63 13.61
C ALA A 525 14.79 27.09 14.06
N ALA A 526 13.93 27.96 14.60
CA ALA A 526 12.57 27.60 15.01
C ALA A 526 11.72 27.15 13.82
N LEU A 527 11.79 27.86 12.69
CA LEU A 527 11.10 27.52 11.45
C LEU A 527 11.53 26.13 10.93
N LEU A 528 12.85 25.87 10.86
CA LEU A 528 13.38 24.59 10.41
C LEU A 528 13.03 23.45 11.38
N ALA A 529 13.04 23.68 12.68
CA ALA A 529 12.65 22.69 13.68
C ALA A 529 11.18 22.25 13.49
N GLU A 530 10.27 23.21 13.29
CA GLU A 530 8.86 22.91 13.04
C GLU A 530 8.68 22.16 11.69
N LEU A 531 9.30 22.63 10.62
CA LEU A 531 9.25 21.98 9.31
C LEU A 531 9.84 20.56 9.35
N ASN A 532 10.90 20.32 10.13
CA ASN A 532 11.48 19.01 10.32
C ASN A 532 10.48 18.03 10.95
N VAL A 533 9.71 18.46 11.96
CA VAL A 533 8.66 17.61 12.55
C VAL A 533 7.54 17.37 11.54
N LEU A 534 6.97 18.43 10.96
CA LEU A 534 5.79 18.34 10.10
C LEU A 534 6.05 17.52 8.81
N LEU A 535 7.21 17.68 8.20
CA LEU A 535 7.52 17.10 6.87
C LEU A 535 8.38 15.84 6.97
N ALA A 536 9.38 15.84 7.84
CA ALA A 536 10.37 14.77 7.94
C ALA A 536 10.30 13.96 9.25
N ALA A 537 9.26 14.17 10.08
CA ALA A 537 9.10 13.47 11.36
C ALA A 537 10.36 13.53 12.26
N GLY A 538 11.03 14.68 12.29
CA GLY A 538 12.23 14.91 13.09
C GLY A 538 13.52 14.28 12.53
N GLN A 539 13.53 13.76 11.30
CA GLN A 539 14.64 12.95 10.78
C GLN A 539 15.75 13.77 10.12
N ILE A 540 15.55 15.06 9.84
CA ILE A 540 16.63 15.89 9.26
C ILE A 540 17.74 16.03 10.28
N SER A 541 18.97 15.67 9.88
CA SER A 541 20.14 15.66 10.75
C SER A 541 20.50 17.07 11.26
N ALA A 542 21.11 17.14 12.44
CA ALA A 542 21.58 18.42 13.00
C ALA A 542 22.55 19.15 12.04
N THR A 543 23.39 18.40 11.31
CA THR A 543 24.31 18.95 10.32
C THR A 543 23.55 19.55 9.14
N THR A 544 22.56 18.85 8.59
CA THR A 544 21.70 19.36 7.51
C THR A 544 20.93 20.60 7.97
N LEU A 545 20.32 20.56 9.17
CA LEU A 545 19.60 21.74 9.73
C LEU A 545 20.51 22.96 9.88
N ALA A 546 21.76 22.78 10.33
CA ALA A 546 22.72 23.88 10.44
C ALA A 546 23.08 24.49 9.07
N GLN A 547 23.25 23.66 8.03
CA GLN A 547 23.48 24.11 6.66
C GLN A 547 22.28 24.89 6.11
N LEU A 548 21.06 24.37 6.30
CA LEU A 548 19.82 25.02 5.87
C LEU A 548 19.64 26.38 6.59
N LYS A 549 19.90 26.41 7.90
CA LYS A 549 19.84 27.64 8.69
C LYS A 549 20.80 28.71 8.13
N THR A 550 22.04 28.33 7.86
CA THR A 550 23.03 29.26 7.29
C THR A 550 22.55 29.86 5.97
N ALA A 551 21.94 29.05 5.09
CA ALA A 551 21.37 29.51 3.83
C ALA A 551 20.19 30.46 4.06
N LEU A 552 19.27 30.14 4.98
CA LEU A 552 18.09 30.96 5.26
C LEU A 552 18.45 32.30 5.90
N ASP A 553 19.47 32.35 6.75
CA ASP A 553 19.89 33.58 7.43
C ASP A 553 20.43 34.66 6.47
N THR A 554 20.81 34.28 5.24
CA THR A 554 21.17 35.25 4.18
C THR A 554 19.96 36.03 3.64
N ILE A 555 18.73 35.54 3.87
CA ILE A 555 17.51 36.17 3.37
C ILE A 555 16.97 37.12 4.46
N SER A 556 16.95 38.41 4.19
CA SER A 556 16.42 39.43 5.13
C SER A 556 14.92 39.25 5.35
N THR A 557 14.48 39.42 6.60
CA THR A 557 13.06 39.38 7.00
C THR A 557 12.50 40.77 7.35
N SER A 558 13.21 41.82 7.02
CA SER A 558 12.82 43.21 7.31
C SER A 558 11.57 43.67 6.53
N THR A 559 11.22 42.96 5.46
CA THR A 559 10.03 43.26 4.63
C THR A 559 9.15 42.02 4.51
N THR A 560 7.86 42.18 4.21
CA THR A 560 6.94 41.07 3.93
C THR A 560 7.43 40.20 2.77
N ALA A 561 7.98 40.83 1.72
CA ALA A 561 8.57 40.06 0.59
C ALA A 561 9.76 39.20 1.05
N GLY A 562 10.65 39.73 1.88
CA GLY A 562 11.77 39.00 2.45
C GLY A 562 11.30 37.86 3.37
N GLN A 563 10.29 38.06 4.18
CA GLN A 563 9.68 37.05 5.02
C GLN A 563 9.12 35.90 4.15
N ASN A 564 8.35 36.22 3.11
CA ASN A 564 7.83 35.21 2.18
C ASN A 564 8.95 34.47 1.48
N ASN A 565 9.99 35.16 1.01
CA ASN A 565 11.14 34.53 0.36
C ASN A 565 11.85 33.54 1.30
N ARG A 566 12.07 33.89 2.57
CA ARG A 566 12.66 32.98 3.56
C ARG A 566 11.77 31.77 3.80
N LEU A 567 10.47 31.95 3.95
CA LEU A 567 9.52 30.85 4.13
C LEU A 567 9.53 29.88 2.92
N TYR A 568 9.43 30.42 1.70
CA TYR A 568 9.41 29.61 0.48
C TYR A 568 10.74 28.88 0.26
N ALA A 569 11.87 29.53 0.57
CA ALA A 569 13.17 28.89 0.56
C ALA A 569 13.26 27.75 1.58
N ALA A 570 12.80 27.97 2.81
CA ALA A 570 12.78 26.94 3.86
C ALA A 570 11.96 25.72 3.43
N LEU A 571 10.74 25.92 2.92
CA LEU A 571 9.90 24.85 2.42
C LEU A 571 10.57 24.09 1.27
N THR A 572 11.10 24.80 0.27
CA THR A 572 11.76 24.19 -0.90
C THR A 572 12.95 23.36 -0.48
N LEU A 573 13.81 23.89 0.39
CA LEU A 573 15.01 23.21 0.86
C LEU A 573 14.67 21.96 1.68
N VAL A 574 13.70 22.04 2.59
CA VAL A 574 13.25 20.87 3.38
C VAL A 574 12.64 19.80 2.47
N LEU A 575 11.81 20.18 1.49
CA LEU A 575 11.20 19.24 0.54
C LEU A 575 12.24 18.62 -0.42
N ALA A 576 13.43 19.21 -0.56
CA ALA A 576 14.55 18.66 -1.33
C ALA A 576 15.48 17.76 -0.50
N CYS A 577 15.36 17.76 0.84
CA CYS A 577 16.23 16.97 1.71
C CYS A 577 16.02 15.46 1.50
N PRO A 578 17.09 14.65 1.49
CA PRO A 578 17.00 13.20 1.47
C PRO A 578 16.12 12.62 2.58
N GLU A 579 16.16 13.21 3.77
CA GLU A 579 15.39 12.80 4.94
C GLU A 579 13.88 13.07 4.79
N TYR A 580 13.49 14.07 4.00
CA TYR A 580 12.09 14.25 3.59
C TYR A 580 11.70 13.26 2.49
N ILE A 581 12.56 13.08 1.50
CA ILE A 581 12.29 12.21 0.34
C ILE A 581 12.20 10.74 0.77
N THR A 582 12.90 10.35 1.83
CA THR A 582 12.86 9.00 2.39
C THR A 582 11.91 8.94 3.59
N GLN A 583 10.85 8.13 3.48
CA GLN A 583 9.96 7.80 4.60
C GLN A 583 10.61 6.70 5.44
N LYS A 584 10.72 6.91 6.74
CA LYS A 584 11.15 5.88 7.71
C LYS A 584 10.09 5.55 8.73
#